data_64aac8fbb67f8f89dafe5a14e04758ac
#
_entry.id   64aac8fbb67f8f89dafe5a14e04758ac
#
_cell.length_a   1.000
_cell.length_b   1.000
_cell.length_c   1.000
_cell.angle_alpha   90.00
_cell.angle_beta   90.00
_cell.angle_gamma   90.00
#
_symmetry.space_group_name_H-M   'P 1'
#
loop_
_entity.id
_entity.type
_entity.pdbx_description
1 polymer ?
#
loop_
_entity_poly.entity_id
_entity_poly.type
_entity_poly.pdbx_seq_one_letter_code
_entity_poly.pdbx_strand_id
1 'polypeptide(L)'
;MSVQQQNLSSTQEIYKKISKFVPEAEWKIHAPLIERINKIKKEKNAIILAHNYQTPEIYHGVADISADSLALAVEASKTKADKIIMCGVHFMAETAKLMCPEKKVFLPDMQAGCSLSSSITGEDVKLLKQKFPGVPVVSYVNTSADVKAETDVCCTSANAVKVVESLNVDKVIFLPDQYLADYVAKNTKVKIISWKGTCIVHEQFTGKEIEEIKSQNPGIKIIAHPECPPDVIAASDFAGSTSGMIDYVKNKQPKKVMLVTECSMSDNAVSYTHL
;
A
#
# COMPACT_ATOMS: atom_id res chain seq x y z
N MET A 1 -32.79 23.83 -6.04
CA MET A 1 -31.53 23.99 -5.29
C MET A 1 -30.43 24.37 -6.26
N SER A 2 -29.67 25.43 -5.96
CA SER A 2 -28.54 25.83 -6.83
C SER A 2 -27.44 24.76 -6.82
N VAL A 3 -26.65 24.68 -7.90
CA VAL A 3 -25.49 23.75 -8.00
C VAL A 3 -24.55 23.89 -6.81
N GLN A 4 -24.40 25.11 -6.26
CA GLN A 4 -23.62 25.36 -5.04
C GLN A 4 -24.21 24.70 -3.78
N GLN A 5 -25.52 24.62 -3.62
CA GLN A 5 -26.13 23.95 -2.47
C GLN A 5 -26.04 22.43 -2.52
N GLN A 6 -26.06 21.82 -3.71
CA GLN A 6 -25.84 20.38 -3.89
C GLN A 6 -24.37 19.98 -3.62
N ASN A 7 -23.43 20.82 -4.02
CA ASN A 7 -22.00 20.56 -3.80
C ASN A 7 -21.60 20.73 -2.32
N LEU A 8 -22.15 21.73 -1.62
CA LEU A 8 -21.94 21.91 -0.18
C LEU A 8 -22.47 20.73 0.64
N SER A 9 -23.58 20.10 0.24
CA SER A 9 -24.09 18.91 0.94
C SER A 9 -23.13 17.71 0.79
N SER A 10 -22.50 17.53 -0.37
CA SER A 10 -21.56 16.41 -0.59
C SER A 10 -20.25 16.57 0.17
N THR A 11 -19.68 17.77 0.23
CA THR A 11 -18.45 18.04 0.99
C THR A 11 -18.70 17.98 2.51
N GLN A 12 -19.88 18.40 2.99
CA GLN A 12 -20.25 18.22 4.39
C GLN A 12 -20.41 16.76 4.81
N GLU A 13 -20.93 15.90 3.92
CA GLU A 13 -21.01 14.46 4.19
C GLU A 13 -19.62 13.82 4.26
N ILE A 14 -18.69 14.23 3.42
CA ILE A 14 -17.29 13.82 3.49
C ILE A 14 -16.69 14.25 4.83
N TYR A 15 -16.87 15.53 5.20
CA TYR A 15 -16.33 16.06 6.45
C TYR A 15 -16.83 15.32 7.70
N LYS A 16 -18.10 14.94 7.74
CA LYS A 16 -18.63 14.12 8.85
C LYS A 16 -17.85 12.82 9.08
N LYS A 17 -17.31 12.21 8.01
CA LYS A 17 -16.53 10.98 8.11
C LYS A 17 -15.12 11.20 8.65
N ILE A 18 -14.53 12.36 8.35
CA ILE A 18 -13.11 12.64 8.65
C ILE A 18 -12.90 13.73 9.71
N SER A 19 -13.97 14.30 10.25
CA SER A 19 -13.92 15.40 11.23
C SER A 19 -13.18 15.07 12.54
N LYS A 20 -12.99 13.79 12.84
CA LYS A 20 -12.17 13.34 13.98
C LYS A 20 -10.66 13.49 13.72
N PHE A 21 -10.24 13.53 12.46
CA PHE A 21 -8.83 13.53 12.03
C PHE A 21 -8.44 14.85 11.37
N VAL A 22 -9.38 15.52 10.71
CA VAL A 22 -9.16 16.76 9.97
C VAL A 22 -9.85 17.91 10.69
N PRO A 23 -9.10 18.85 11.30
CA PRO A 23 -9.65 20.02 11.95
C PRO A 23 -10.49 20.88 10.99
N GLU A 24 -11.52 21.55 11.51
CA GLU A 24 -12.41 22.39 10.69
C GLU A 24 -11.67 23.49 9.92
N ALA A 25 -10.60 24.04 10.51
CA ALA A 25 -9.79 25.07 9.88
C ALA A 25 -9.10 24.55 8.60
N GLU A 26 -8.55 23.33 8.64
CA GLU A 26 -7.92 22.67 7.50
C GLU A 26 -8.99 22.24 6.48
N TRP A 27 -10.12 21.72 6.95
CA TRP A 27 -11.23 21.36 6.08
C TRP A 27 -11.73 22.51 5.21
N LYS A 28 -11.80 23.73 5.78
CA LYS A 28 -12.18 24.94 5.01
C LYS A 28 -11.25 25.24 3.84
N ILE A 29 -9.99 24.81 3.93
CA ILE A 29 -9.00 24.94 2.84
C ILE A 29 -9.20 23.80 1.82
N HIS A 30 -9.40 22.57 2.28
CA HIS A 30 -9.49 21.39 1.42
C HIS A 30 -10.84 21.28 0.69
N ALA A 31 -11.96 21.64 1.33
CA ALA A 31 -13.28 21.43 0.76
C ALA A 31 -13.49 22.04 -0.65
N PRO A 32 -13.07 23.29 -0.93
CA PRO A 32 -13.18 23.85 -2.29
C PRO A 32 -12.32 23.13 -3.32
N LEU A 33 -11.15 22.62 -2.91
CA LEU A 33 -10.26 21.86 -3.78
C LEU A 33 -10.86 20.47 -4.11
N ILE A 34 -11.40 19.79 -3.10
CA ILE A 34 -12.08 18.50 -3.25
C ILE A 34 -13.26 18.63 -4.21
N GLU A 35 -14.08 19.67 -4.03
CA GLU A 35 -15.22 19.95 -4.92
C GLU A 35 -14.75 20.14 -6.36
N ARG A 36 -13.73 20.97 -6.57
CA ARG A 36 -13.17 21.26 -7.90
C ARG A 36 -12.58 19.99 -8.55
N ILE A 37 -11.82 19.19 -7.78
CA ILE A 37 -11.25 17.92 -8.28
C ILE A 37 -12.36 16.96 -8.68
N ASN A 38 -13.38 16.78 -7.83
CA ASN A 38 -14.50 15.89 -8.11
C ASN A 38 -15.34 16.32 -9.33
N LYS A 39 -15.40 17.63 -9.61
CA LYS A 39 -15.99 18.16 -10.86
C LYS A 39 -15.13 17.82 -12.08
N ILE A 40 -13.82 18.16 -12.02
CA ILE A 40 -12.90 17.99 -13.15
C ILE A 40 -12.74 16.52 -13.53
N LYS A 41 -12.63 15.59 -12.55
CA LYS A 41 -12.49 14.16 -12.88
C LYS A 41 -13.68 13.62 -13.68
N LYS A 42 -14.90 14.07 -13.37
CA LYS A 42 -16.12 13.71 -14.13
C LYS A 42 -16.08 14.28 -15.55
N GLU A 43 -15.75 15.58 -15.69
CA GLU A 43 -15.65 16.25 -16.99
C GLU A 43 -14.57 15.62 -17.90
N LYS A 44 -13.51 15.09 -17.31
CA LYS A 44 -12.37 14.52 -18.04
C LYS A 44 -12.44 13.02 -18.26
N ASN A 45 -13.53 12.35 -17.87
CA ASN A 45 -13.64 10.88 -17.85
C ASN A 45 -12.44 10.26 -17.15
N ALA A 46 -12.18 10.66 -15.91
CA ALA A 46 -11.05 10.23 -15.12
C ALA A 46 -11.50 9.57 -13.82
N ILE A 47 -10.73 8.59 -13.36
CA ILE A 47 -10.88 7.92 -12.06
C ILE A 47 -9.66 8.22 -11.19
N ILE A 48 -9.87 8.42 -9.89
CA ILE A 48 -8.81 8.58 -8.91
C ILE A 48 -8.72 7.30 -8.07
N LEU A 49 -7.57 6.64 -8.15
CA LEU A 49 -7.23 5.46 -7.36
C LEU A 49 -6.25 5.89 -6.26
N ALA A 50 -6.58 5.65 -5.00
CA ALA A 50 -5.76 6.05 -3.86
C ALA A 50 -5.27 4.86 -3.04
N HIS A 51 -3.99 4.83 -2.73
CA HIS A 51 -3.43 3.83 -1.83
C HIS A 51 -3.92 4.04 -0.39
N ASN A 52 -3.98 2.98 0.41
CA ASN A 52 -4.40 3.01 1.81
C ASN A 52 -3.57 3.96 2.70
N TYR A 53 -2.39 4.37 2.25
CA TYR A 53 -1.50 5.33 2.95
C TYR A 53 -1.78 6.80 2.62
N GLN A 54 -2.79 7.10 1.80
CA GLN A 54 -3.14 8.49 1.53
C GLN A 54 -3.84 9.13 2.72
N THR A 55 -3.69 10.45 2.85
CA THR A 55 -4.35 11.21 3.91
C THR A 55 -5.88 11.13 3.79
N PRO A 56 -6.63 11.31 4.90
CA PRO A 56 -8.09 11.19 4.89
C PRO A 56 -8.79 12.08 3.86
N GLU A 57 -8.25 13.26 3.56
CA GLU A 57 -8.81 14.18 2.57
C GLU A 57 -8.74 13.62 1.16
N ILE A 58 -7.67 12.90 0.82
CA ILE A 58 -7.51 12.23 -0.46
C ILE A 58 -8.34 10.94 -0.47
N TYR A 59 -8.19 10.13 0.57
CA TYR A 59 -8.81 8.80 0.69
C TYR A 59 -10.34 8.88 0.65
N HIS A 60 -10.94 9.79 1.39
CA HIS A 60 -12.40 9.96 1.49
C HIS A 60 -12.95 11.09 0.63
N GLY A 61 -12.11 12.07 0.27
CA GLY A 61 -12.55 13.29 -0.39
C GLY A 61 -12.58 13.22 -1.91
N VAL A 62 -11.55 12.67 -2.52
CA VAL A 62 -11.38 12.68 -3.99
C VAL A 62 -11.24 11.30 -4.61
N ALA A 63 -10.78 10.29 -3.87
CA ALA A 63 -10.64 8.94 -4.40
C ALA A 63 -11.99 8.33 -4.77
N ASP A 64 -12.03 7.62 -5.90
CA ASP A 64 -13.16 6.79 -6.30
C ASP A 64 -13.02 5.39 -5.72
N ILE A 65 -11.78 4.90 -5.64
CA ILE A 65 -11.43 3.61 -5.06
C ILE A 65 -10.19 3.78 -4.22
N SER A 66 -10.22 3.26 -2.99
CA SER A 66 -9.09 3.21 -2.09
C SER A 66 -8.80 1.76 -1.71
N ALA A 67 -7.55 1.33 -1.86
CA ALA A 67 -7.14 -0.06 -1.64
C ALA A 67 -5.62 -0.22 -1.50
N ASP A 68 -5.16 -1.48 -1.40
CA ASP A 68 -3.75 -1.82 -1.55
C ASP A 68 -3.28 -1.81 -3.03
N SER A 69 -1.98 -1.93 -3.23
CA SER A 69 -1.36 -1.82 -4.56
C SER A 69 -1.91 -2.82 -5.58
N LEU A 70 -2.21 -4.06 -5.17
CA LEU A 70 -2.74 -5.08 -6.08
C LEU A 70 -4.18 -4.79 -6.48
N ALA A 71 -5.02 -4.49 -5.50
CA ALA A 71 -6.41 -4.16 -5.76
C ALA A 71 -6.54 -2.93 -6.66
N LEU A 72 -5.72 -1.88 -6.44
CA LEU A 72 -5.68 -0.71 -7.30
C LEU A 72 -5.27 -1.04 -8.73
N ALA A 73 -4.26 -1.91 -8.93
CA ALA A 73 -3.84 -2.34 -10.26
C ALA A 73 -4.94 -3.13 -10.99
N VAL A 74 -5.65 -4.00 -10.27
CA VAL A 74 -6.81 -4.73 -10.81
C VAL A 74 -7.96 -3.79 -11.16
N GLU A 75 -8.27 -2.81 -10.32
CA GLU A 75 -9.32 -1.83 -10.61
C GLU A 75 -8.93 -0.89 -11.77
N ALA A 76 -7.64 -0.55 -11.91
CA ALA A 76 -7.14 0.16 -13.08
C ALA A 76 -7.45 -0.56 -14.40
N SER A 77 -7.32 -1.90 -14.43
CA SER A 77 -7.63 -2.70 -15.63
C SER A 77 -9.12 -2.80 -15.93
N LYS A 78 -9.99 -2.75 -14.91
CA LYS A 78 -11.45 -2.91 -15.06
C LYS A 78 -12.18 -1.62 -15.37
N THR A 79 -11.65 -0.46 -14.98
CA THR A 79 -12.35 0.82 -15.12
C THR A 79 -12.62 1.16 -16.59
N LYS A 80 -13.76 1.80 -16.85
CA LYS A 80 -14.11 2.33 -18.15
C LYS A 80 -13.56 3.75 -18.40
N ALA A 81 -12.95 4.37 -17.40
CA ALA A 81 -12.34 5.69 -17.54
C ALA A 81 -11.09 5.64 -18.45
N ASP A 82 -10.91 6.67 -19.27
CA ASP A 82 -9.74 6.79 -20.16
C ASP A 82 -8.47 7.23 -19.43
N LYS A 83 -8.67 7.86 -18.27
CA LYS A 83 -7.61 8.47 -17.48
C LYS A 83 -7.67 7.96 -16.05
N ILE A 84 -6.52 7.59 -15.53
CA ILE A 84 -6.32 7.13 -14.16
C ILE A 84 -5.38 8.12 -13.48
N ILE A 85 -5.79 8.68 -12.35
CA ILE A 85 -4.91 9.43 -11.45
C ILE A 85 -4.57 8.48 -10.30
N MET A 86 -3.29 8.13 -10.18
CA MET A 86 -2.79 7.26 -9.13
C MET A 86 -2.29 8.10 -7.97
N CYS A 87 -3.06 8.18 -6.88
CA CYS A 87 -2.62 8.76 -5.61
C CYS A 87 -1.88 7.70 -4.80
N GLY A 88 -0.58 7.67 -4.98
CA GLY A 88 0.37 6.71 -4.42
C GLY A 88 1.77 7.07 -4.85
N VAL A 89 2.67 6.09 -4.94
CA VAL A 89 4.05 6.26 -5.36
C VAL A 89 4.27 5.80 -6.81
N HIS A 90 5.39 6.18 -7.41
CA HIS A 90 5.69 6.04 -8.83
C HIS A 90 5.48 4.61 -9.36
N PHE A 91 6.02 3.59 -8.68
CA PHE A 91 5.86 2.20 -9.14
C PHE A 91 4.40 1.73 -9.22
N MET A 92 3.48 2.31 -8.43
CA MET A 92 2.05 1.98 -8.50
C MET A 92 1.44 2.51 -9.79
N ALA A 93 1.82 3.73 -10.21
CA ALA A 93 1.40 4.29 -11.49
C ALA A 93 1.96 3.48 -12.67
N GLU A 94 3.23 3.06 -12.59
CA GLU A 94 3.83 2.14 -13.57
C GLU A 94 3.08 0.81 -13.64
N THR A 95 2.77 0.20 -12.48
CA THR A 95 2.01 -1.05 -12.42
C THR A 95 0.63 -0.90 -13.05
N ALA A 96 -0.09 0.18 -12.73
CA ALA A 96 -1.38 0.49 -13.37
C ALA A 96 -1.23 0.65 -14.89
N LYS A 97 -0.16 1.31 -15.36
CA LYS A 97 0.11 1.47 -16.78
C LYS A 97 0.44 0.15 -17.49
N LEU A 98 1.17 -0.75 -16.83
CA LEU A 98 1.44 -2.10 -17.35
C LEU A 98 0.15 -2.93 -17.48
N MET A 99 -0.78 -2.79 -16.52
CA MET A 99 -2.06 -3.51 -16.53
C MET A 99 -3.08 -2.97 -17.54
N CYS A 100 -2.95 -1.71 -17.96
CA CYS A 100 -3.84 -1.08 -18.93
C CYS A 100 -3.05 -0.11 -19.85
N PRO A 101 -2.24 -0.66 -20.76
CA PRO A 101 -1.33 0.13 -21.61
C PRO A 101 -2.02 1.14 -22.52
N GLU A 102 -3.29 0.94 -22.84
CA GLU A 102 -4.11 1.84 -23.67
C GLU A 102 -4.55 3.11 -22.91
N LYS A 103 -4.59 3.09 -21.58
CA LYS A 103 -5.08 4.22 -20.77
C LYS A 103 -3.98 5.22 -20.45
N LYS A 104 -4.38 6.46 -20.17
CA LYS A 104 -3.47 7.49 -19.65
C LYS A 104 -3.42 7.39 -18.14
N VAL A 105 -2.26 7.07 -17.59
CA VAL A 105 -2.02 7.04 -16.13
C VAL A 105 -1.22 8.28 -15.74
N PHE A 106 -1.69 9.00 -14.74
CA PHE A 106 -1.08 10.21 -14.20
C PHE A 106 -0.70 9.98 -12.73
N LEU A 107 0.46 10.51 -12.37
CA LEU A 107 0.92 10.60 -10.99
C LEU A 107 0.95 12.09 -10.61
N PRO A 108 0.32 12.51 -9.48
CA PRO A 108 0.27 13.91 -9.07
C PRO A 108 1.65 14.52 -8.83
N ASP A 109 2.59 13.74 -8.31
CA ASP A 109 3.98 14.14 -8.09
C ASP A 109 4.92 13.01 -8.55
N MET A 110 5.77 13.31 -9.55
CA MET A 110 6.76 12.37 -10.06
C MET A 110 7.89 12.06 -9.07
N GLN A 111 8.05 12.85 -8.01
CA GLN A 111 9.00 12.61 -6.93
C GLN A 111 8.44 11.69 -5.83
N ALA A 112 7.16 11.31 -5.90
CA ALA A 112 6.57 10.36 -4.98
C ALA A 112 7.22 8.98 -5.13
N GLY A 113 8.30 8.76 -4.40
CA GLY A 113 9.19 7.60 -4.48
C GLY A 113 8.90 6.52 -3.44
N CYS A 114 9.62 5.40 -3.58
CA CYS A 114 9.62 4.30 -2.63
C CYS A 114 11.04 3.77 -2.48
N SER A 115 11.56 3.67 -1.25
CA SER A 115 12.93 3.22 -0.99
C SER A 115 13.18 1.80 -1.48
N LEU A 116 12.19 0.92 -1.41
CA LEU A 116 12.28 -0.43 -1.96
C LEU A 116 12.41 -0.41 -3.47
N SER A 117 11.56 0.35 -4.16
CA SER A 117 11.62 0.47 -5.62
C SER A 117 12.94 1.06 -6.10
N SER A 118 13.54 1.96 -5.31
CA SER A 118 14.82 2.59 -5.62
C SER A 118 16.04 1.75 -5.24
N SER A 119 15.86 0.66 -4.50
CA SER A 119 16.97 -0.16 -3.98
C SER A 119 17.55 -1.14 -5.01
N ILE A 120 16.88 -1.34 -6.14
CA ILE A 120 17.24 -2.33 -7.16
C ILE A 120 16.84 -1.82 -8.55
N THR A 121 17.61 -2.20 -9.56
CA THR A 121 17.38 -1.91 -10.98
C THR A 121 17.17 -3.18 -11.79
N GLY A 122 16.65 -3.05 -13.01
CA GLY A 122 16.52 -4.19 -13.93
C GLY A 122 17.89 -4.82 -14.27
N GLU A 123 18.97 -4.02 -14.31
CA GLU A 123 20.33 -4.54 -14.53
C GLU A 123 20.82 -5.41 -13.37
N ASP A 124 20.52 -5.03 -12.12
CA ASP A 124 20.83 -5.86 -10.95
C ASP A 124 20.10 -7.21 -11.03
N VAL A 125 18.86 -7.24 -11.53
CA VAL A 125 18.11 -8.49 -11.72
C VAL A 125 18.77 -9.37 -12.77
N LYS A 126 19.25 -8.81 -13.89
CA LYS A 126 20.02 -9.55 -14.90
C LYS A 126 21.28 -10.17 -14.31
N LEU A 127 22.02 -9.42 -13.50
CA LEU A 127 23.22 -9.93 -12.81
C LEU A 127 22.87 -11.06 -11.84
N LEU A 128 21.75 -10.96 -11.11
CA LEU A 128 21.27 -12.03 -10.25
C LEU A 128 20.90 -13.29 -11.05
N LYS A 129 20.22 -13.15 -12.19
CA LYS A 129 19.90 -14.29 -13.08
C LYS A 129 21.16 -14.98 -13.63
N GLN A 130 22.21 -14.20 -13.94
CA GLN A 130 23.51 -14.77 -14.35
C GLN A 130 24.19 -15.53 -13.20
N LYS A 131 24.11 -14.99 -11.97
CA LYS A 131 24.69 -15.63 -10.78
C LYS A 131 23.94 -16.89 -10.34
N PHE A 132 22.64 -16.94 -10.59
CA PHE A 132 21.75 -18.02 -10.19
C PHE A 132 20.94 -18.53 -11.40
N PRO A 133 21.59 -19.17 -12.38
CA PRO A 133 20.94 -19.58 -13.62
C PRO A 133 19.80 -20.57 -13.36
N GLY A 134 18.65 -20.33 -14.01
CA GLY A 134 17.46 -21.17 -13.91
C GLY A 134 16.66 -21.01 -12.60
N VAL A 135 17.04 -20.11 -11.72
CA VAL A 135 16.27 -19.81 -10.50
C VAL A 135 15.24 -18.73 -10.82
N PRO A 136 13.94 -18.97 -10.59
CA PRO A 136 12.90 -18.00 -10.85
C PRO A 136 13.04 -16.75 -9.97
N VAL A 137 12.72 -15.58 -10.55
CA VAL A 137 12.69 -14.29 -9.88
C VAL A 137 11.25 -13.95 -9.50
N VAL A 138 11.00 -13.85 -8.21
CA VAL A 138 9.75 -13.36 -7.63
C VAL A 138 9.98 -11.93 -7.15
N SER A 139 9.27 -10.96 -7.72
CA SER A 139 9.38 -9.57 -7.28
C SER A 139 8.13 -9.13 -6.53
N TYR A 140 8.35 -8.58 -5.36
CA TYR A 140 7.34 -7.76 -4.70
C TYR A 140 6.96 -6.59 -5.63
N VAL A 141 5.68 -6.26 -5.68
CA VAL A 141 5.16 -5.22 -6.58
C VAL A 141 5.80 -3.83 -6.36
N ASN A 142 6.43 -3.61 -5.20
CA ASN A 142 7.17 -2.40 -4.85
C ASN A 142 8.53 -2.31 -5.58
N THR A 143 8.48 -2.42 -6.90
CA THR A 143 9.62 -2.34 -7.83
C THR A 143 9.21 -1.53 -9.05
N SER A 144 10.19 -0.97 -9.76
CA SER A 144 10.00 -0.23 -11.02
C SER A 144 9.60 -1.14 -12.20
N ALA A 145 9.18 -0.53 -13.30
CA ALA A 145 8.79 -1.26 -14.50
C ALA A 145 9.97 -2.02 -15.14
N ASP A 146 11.20 -1.47 -15.07
CA ASP A 146 12.39 -2.14 -15.58
C ASP A 146 12.77 -3.40 -14.78
N VAL A 147 12.61 -3.37 -13.46
CA VAL A 147 12.74 -4.56 -12.60
C VAL A 147 11.67 -5.60 -12.95
N LYS A 148 10.42 -5.16 -13.16
CA LYS A 148 9.32 -6.05 -13.55
C LYS A 148 9.54 -6.70 -14.92
N ALA A 149 10.21 -6.01 -15.85
CA ALA A 149 10.55 -6.56 -17.17
C ALA A 149 11.53 -7.76 -17.08
N GLU A 150 12.33 -7.82 -16.02
CA GLU A 150 13.28 -8.91 -15.77
C GLU A 150 12.73 -9.96 -14.77
N THR A 151 11.52 -9.79 -14.27
CA THR A 151 10.88 -10.62 -13.25
C THR A 151 10.05 -11.74 -13.89
N ASP A 152 10.07 -12.95 -13.32
CA ASP A 152 9.25 -14.05 -13.81
C ASP A 152 7.82 -13.98 -13.26
N VAL A 153 7.64 -13.56 -12.01
CA VAL A 153 6.32 -13.35 -11.40
C VAL A 153 6.35 -12.26 -10.33
N CYS A 154 5.28 -11.45 -10.26
CA CYS A 154 5.10 -10.44 -9.22
C CYS A 154 4.17 -10.95 -8.11
N CYS A 155 4.41 -10.47 -6.88
CA CYS A 155 3.56 -10.74 -5.72
C CYS A 155 3.31 -9.47 -4.92
N THR A 156 2.42 -9.57 -3.94
CA THR A 156 2.24 -8.57 -2.88
C THR A 156 2.47 -9.21 -1.51
N SER A 157 2.54 -8.42 -0.45
CA SER A 157 2.63 -8.95 0.92
C SER A 157 1.46 -9.86 1.29
N ALA A 158 0.30 -9.69 0.65
CA ALA A 158 -0.88 -10.53 0.90
C ALA A 158 -0.78 -11.95 0.31
N ASN A 159 0.00 -12.15 -0.76
CA ASN A 159 0.03 -13.42 -1.51
C ASN A 159 1.44 -13.98 -1.75
N ALA A 160 2.49 -13.35 -1.21
CA ALA A 160 3.89 -13.72 -1.48
C ALA A 160 4.18 -15.21 -1.23
N VAL A 161 3.76 -15.76 -0.09
CA VAL A 161 3.95 -17.17 0.25
C VAL A 161 3.28 -18.08 -0.80
N LYS A 162 2.02 -17.79 -1.13
CA LYS A 162 1.26 -18.58 -2.12
C LYS A 162 1.88 -18.52 -3.51
N VAL A 163 2.38 -17.34 -3.92
CA VAL A 163 3.06 -17.18 -5.22
C VAL A 163 4.34 -17.99 -5.26
N VAL A 164 5.18 -17.91 -4.22
CA VAL A 164 6.42 -18.68 -4.12
C VAL A 164 6.13 -20.20 -4.17
N GLU A 165 5.16 -20.67 -3.41
CA GLU A 165 4.79 -22.10 -3.38
C GLU A 165 4.21 -22.59 -4.72
N SER A 166 3.47 -21.73 -5.42
CA SER A 166 2.85 -22.09 -6.72
C SER A 166 3.87 -22.38 -7.82
N LEU A 167 5.10 -21.90 -7.68
CA LEU A 167 6.16 -22.17 -8.66
C LEU A 167 6.68 -23.61 -8.63
N ASN A 168 6.43 -24.36 -7.55
CA ASN A 168 6.86 -25.75 -7.37
C ASN A 168 8.37 -25.95 -7.63
N VAL A 169 9.19 -25.07 -7.09
CA VAL A 169 10.67 -25.09 -7.18
C VAL A 169 11.31 -25.12 -5.80
N ASP A 170 12.56 -25.59 -5.72
CA ASP A 170 13.29 -25.68 -4.44
C ASP A 170 13.78 -24.33 -3.93
N LYS A 171 13.95 -23.36 -4.84
CA LYS A 171 14.48 -22.03 -4.50
C LYS A 171 13.99 -20.96 -5.46
N VAL A 172 13.90 -19.72 -4.96
CA VAL A 172 13.57 -18.52 -5.74
C VAL A 172 14.48 -17.35 -5.33
N ILE A 173 14.66 -16.40 -6.25
CA ILE A 173 15.20 -15.07 -5.94
C ILE A 173 14.00 -14.21 -5.56
N PHE A 174 14.01 -13.58 -4.37
CA PHE A 174 12.93 -12.74 -3.89
C PHE A 174 13.39 -11.28 -3.74
N LEU A 175 12.71 -10.37 -4.42
CA LEU A 175 13.09 -8.96 -4.56
C LEU A 175 11.95 -8.04 -4.11
N PRO A 176 12.23 -6.79 -3.69
CA PRO A 176 13.52 -6.27 -3.24
C PRO A 176 13.63 -6.26 -1.71
N ASP A 177 12.55 -6.54 -0.97
CA ASP A 177 12.45 -6.37 0.48
C ASP A 177 13.02 -7.58 1.23
N GLN A 178 14.04 -7.34 2.07
CA GLN A 178 14.66 -8.41 2.85
C GLN A 178 13.75 -8.92 3.97
N TYR A 179 12.96 -8.06 4.61
CA TYR A 179 12.10 -8.47 5.74
C TYR A 179 10.87 -9.24 5.27
N LEU A 180 10.27 -8.82 4.15
CA LEU A 180 9.22 -9.62 3.52
C LEU A 180 9.79 -10.96 3.03
N ALA A 181 11.01 -10.99 2.49
CA ALA A 181 11.69 -12.24 2.12
C ALA A 181 11.90 -13.16 3.34
N ASP A 182 12.31 -12.61 4.48
CA ASP A 182 12.46 -13.36 5.74
C ASP A 182 11.11 -13.88 6.25
N TYR A 183 10.05 -13.06 6.14
CA TYR A 183 8.69 -13.49 6.48
C TYR A 183 8.23 -14.65 5.58
N VAL A 184 8.46 -14.56 4.27
CA VAL A 184 8.15 -15.63 3.33
C VAL A 184 8.96 -16.89 3.66
N ALA A 185 10.26 -16.77 3.89
CA ALA A 185 11.14 -17.89 4.22
C ALA A 185 10.71 -18.66 5.48
N LYS A 186 10.14 -17.97 6.48
CA LYS A 186 9.58 -18.60 7.69
C LYS A 186 8.27 -19.35 7.45
N ASN A 187 7.56 -19.02 6.37
CA ASN A 187 6.23 -19.55 6.08
C ASN A 187 6.18 -20.51 4.87
N THR A 188 7.34 -20.88 4.29
CA THR A 188 7.44 -21.84 3.20
C THR A 188 8.66 -22.74 3.36
N LYS A 189 8.69 -23.84 2.63
CA LYS A 189 9.87 -24.74 2.52
C LYS A 189 10.80 -24.34 1.38
N VAL A 190 10.39 -23.42 0.52
CA VAL A 190 11.19 -22.96 -0.63
C VAL A 190 12.34 -22.08 -0.11
N LYS A 191 13.55 -22.33 -0.59
CA LYS A 191 14.72 -21.54 -0.21
C LYS A 191 14.64 -20.14 -0.86
N ILE A 192 14.72 -19.11 -0.04
CA ILE A 192 14.67 -17.72 -0.49
C ILE A 192 16.08 -17.16 -0.63
N ILE A 193 16.41 -16.64 -1.80
CA ILE A 193 17.60 -15.82 -2.07
C ILE A 193 17.11 -14.38 -2.09
N SER A 194 17.35 -13.62 -1.02
CA SER A 194 16.83 -12.25 -0.85
C SER A 194 17.80 -11.19 -1.37
N TRP A 195 17.24 -10.07 -1.81
CA TRP A 195 17.92 -8.78 -1.92
C TRP A 195 17.94 -8.07 -0.57
N LYS A 196 18.80 -7.06 -0.39
CA LYS A 196 18.94 -6.33 0.88
C LYS A 196 18.26 -4.95 0.87
N GLY A 197 17.14 -4.82 0.16
CA GLY A 197 16.32 -3.61 0.22
C GLY A 197 15.48 -3.57 1.49
N THR A 198 15.22 -2.37 2.01
CA THR A 198 14.35 -2.12 3.18
C THR A 198 13.40 -0.96 2.92
N CYS A 199 12.27 -0.99 3.60
CA CYS A 199 11.36 0.15 3.62
C CYS A 199 11.77 1.12 4.73
N ILE A 200 12.15 2.36 4.35
CA ILE A 200 12.59 3.39 5.30
C ILE A 200 11.56 3.73 6.40
N VAL A 201 10.29 3.44 6.16
CA VAL A 201 9.23 3.64 7.16
C VAL A 201 9.23 2.48 8.15
N HIS A 202 9.19 1.25 7.65
CA HIS A 202 9.01 0.07 8.50
C HIS A 202 10.27 -0.33 9.27
N GLU A 203 11.46 -0.04 8.74
CA GLU A 203 12.73 -0.35 9.44
C GLU A 203 13.02 0.55 10.65
N GLN A 204 12.24 1.63 10.84
CA GLN A 204 12.39 2.51 12.00
C GLN A 204 11.80 1.92 13.29
N PHE A 205 10.91 0.95 13.19
CA PHE A 205 10.32 0.30 14.35
C PHE A 205 11.25 -0.77 14.93
N THR A 206 11.24 -0.93 16.25
CA THR A 206 12.01 -1.96 16.95
C THR A 206 11.11 -2.81 17.84
N GLY A 207 11.46 -4.11 17.99
CA GLY A 207 10.72 -5.01 18.88
C GLY A 207 10.71 -4.51 20.34
N LYS A 208 11.80 -3.84 20.79
CA LYS A 208 11.88 -3.26 22.13
C LYS A 208 10.82 -2.18 22.36
N GLU A 209 10.66 -1.25 21.41
CA GLU A 209 9.62 -0.21 21.49
C GLU A 209 8.22 -0.82 21.51
N ILE A 210 7.98 -1.86 20.72
CA ILE A 210 6.70 -2.58 20.74
C ILE A 210 6.42 -3.19 22.12
N GLU A 211 7.40 -3.84 22.75
CA GLU A 211 7.23 -4.41 24.10
C GLU A 211 7.02 -3.33 25.17
N GLU A 212 7.71 -2.19 25.08
CA GLU A 212 7.48 -1.04 25.96
C GLU A 212 6.05 -0.50 25.83
N ILE A 213 5.55 -0.34 24.61
CA ILE A 213 4.17 0.12 24.35
C ILE A 213 3.15 -0.89 24.92
N LYS A 214 3.36 -2.19 24.72
CA LYS A 214 2.50 -3.23 25.29
C LYS A 214 2.47 -3.18 26.82
N SER A 215 3.61 -2.96 27.46
CA SER A 215 3.70 -2.87 28.91
C SER A 215 2.93 -1.68 29.48
N GLN A 216 2.96 -0.54 28.78
CA GLN A 216 2.27 0.69 29.16
C GLN A 216 0.77 0.70 28.81
N ASN A 217 0.35 -0.17 27.89
CA ASN A 217 -1.01 -0.24 27.37
C ASN A 217 -1.57 -1.67 27.45
N PRO A 218 -1.94 -2.17 28.64
CA PRO A 218 -2.48 -3.52 28.79
C PRO A 218 -3.68 -3.76 27.86
N GLY A 219 -3.61 -4.88 27.12
CA GLY A 219 -4.66 -5.30 26.18
C GLY A 219 -4.63 -4.65 24.81
N ILE A 220 -3.64 -3.79 24.51
CA ILE A 220 -3.43 -3.28 23.15
C ILE A 220 -3.07 -4.43 22.20
N LYS A 221 -3.61 -4.37 20.98
CA LYS A 221 -3.26 -5.27 19.88
C LYS A 221 -2.29 -4.60 18.94
N ILE A 222 -1.17 -5.25 18.69
CA ILE A 222 -0.14 -4.77 17.76
C ILE A 222 -0.29 -5.49 16.44
N ILE A 223 -0.46 -4.72 15.37
CA ILE A 223 -0.65 -5.23 14.00
C ILE A 223 0.43 -4.63 13.13
N ALA A 224 1.33 -5.46 12.59
CA ALA A 224 2.48 -5.00 11.83
C ALA A 224 2.40 -5.37 10.34
N HIS A 225 3.03 -4.55 9.52
CA HIS A 225 3.25 -4.89 8.11
C HIS A 225 4.45 -5.86 7.98
N PRO A 226 4.41 -6.85 7.06
CA PRO A 226 5.53 -7.80 6.86
C PRO A 226 6.85 -7.19 6.40
N GLU A 227 6.87 -5.92 6.02
CA GLU A 227 8.08 -5.13 5.75
C GLU A 227 8.79 -4.66 7.03
N CYS A 228 8.23 -4.92 8.21
CA CYS A 228 8.88 -4.60 9.49
C CYS A 228 10.00 -5.60 9.81
N PRO A 229 11.00 -5.17 10.62
CA PRO A 229 12.05 -6.05 11.12
C PRO A 229 11.50 -7.30 11.82
N PRO A 230 12.25 -8.43 11.80
CA PRO A 230 11.79 -9.70 12.37
C PRO A 230 11.46 -9.67 13.87
N ASP A 231 12.10 -8.82 14.66
CA ASP A 231 11.82 -8.63 16.07
C ASP A 231 10.49 -7.90 16.30
N VAL A 232 10.15 -6.92 15.45
CA VAL A 232 8.85 -6.25 15.44
C VAL A 232 7.73 -7.25 15.12
N ILE A 233 7.94 -8.07 14.08
CA ILE A 233 6.97 -9.12 13.70
C ILE A 233 6.78 -10.12 14.85
N ALA A 234 7.86 -10.53 15.52
CA ALA A 234 7.79 -11.47 16.65
C ALA A 234 7.05 -10.89 17.87
N ALA A 235 7.16 -9.58 18.08
CA ALA A 235 6.46 -8.85 19.16
C ALA A 235 4.99 -8.52 18.83
N SER A 236 4.56 -8.70 17.57
CA SER A 236 3.22 -8.32 17.11
C SER A 236 2.18 -9.43 17.33
N ASP A 237 0.90 -9.06 17.49
CA ASP A 237 -0.22 -10.00 17.59
C ASP A 237 -0.67 -10.52 16.22
N PHE A 238 -0.41 -9.75 15.16
CA PHE A 238 -0.73 -10.10 13.78
C PHE A 238 0.22 -9.40 12.81
N ALA A 239 0.59 -10.11 11.74
CA ALA A 239 1.33 -9.54 10.62
C ALA A 239 0.55 -9.75 9.32
N GLY A 240 0.37 -8.69 8.52
CA GLY A 240 -0.39 -8.77 7.28
C GLY A 240 -0.29 -7.52 6.42
N SER A 241 -0.73 -7.63 5.16
CA SER A 241 -0.83 -6.50 4.24
C SER A 241 -1.74 -5.40 4.76
N THR A 242 -1.71 -4.22 4.14
CA THR A 242 -2.58 -3.09 4.54
C THR A 242 -4.06 -3.47 4.54
N SER A 243 -4.54 -4.21 3.54
CA SER A 243 -5.90 -4.75 3.52
C SER A 243 -6.14 -5.75 4.64
N GLY A 244 -5.18 -6.65 4.90
CA GLY A 244 -5.24 -7.61 6.00
C GLY A 244 -5.30 -6.93 7.38
N MET A 245 -4.59 -5.82 7.56
CA MET A 245 -4.62 -5.02 8.79
C MET A 245 -6.02 -4.38 8.99
N ILE A 246 -6.60 -3.79 7.95
CA ILE A 246 -7.97 -3.25 7.98
C ILE A 246 -8.98 -4.36 8.31
N ASP A 247 -8.87 -5.50 7.66
CA ASP A 247 -9.77 -6.65 7.90
C ASP A 247 -9.65 -7.19 9.32
N TYR A 248 -8.42 -7.23 9.87
CA TYR A 248 -8.23 -7.61 11.27
C TYR A 248 -8.97 -6.65 12.21
N VAL A 249 -8.79 -5.34 12.04
CA VAL A 249 -9.46 -4.33 12.89
C VAL A 249 -10.98 -4.41 12.75
N LYS A 250 -11.51 -4.53 11.54
CA LYS A 250 -12.95 -4.68 11.27
C LYS A 250 -13.56 -5.93 11.90
N ASN A 251 -12.88 -7.08 11.78
CA ASN A 251 -13.42 -8.35 12.17
C ASN A 251 -13.22 -8.67 13.66
N LYS A 252 -12.10 -8.23 14.25
CA LYS A 252 -11.74 -8.48 15.65
C LYS A 252 -12.19 -7.38 16.61
N GLN A 253 -12.40 -6.16 16.09
CA GLN A 253 -12.83 -4.98 16.86
C GLN A 253 -12.09 -4.83 18.20
N PRO A 254 -10.74 -4.80 18.21
CA PRO A 254 -9.98 -4.68 19.45
C PRO A 254 -10.26 -3.33 20.10
N LYS A 255 -10.35 -3.29 21.44
CA LYS A 255 -10.58 -2.04 22.20
C LYS A 255 -9.45 -1.02 22.04
N LYS A 256 -8.23 -1.50 21.84
CA LYS A 256 -7.05 -0.69 21.57
C LYS A 256 -6.23 -1.40 20.51
N VAL A 257 -5.76 -0.68 19.51
CA VAL A 257 -4.91 -1.20 18.45
C VAL A 257 -3.80 -0.22 18.12
N MET A 258 -2.64 -0.73 17.81
CA MET A 258 -1.55 0.00 17.18
C MET A 258 -1.24 -0.63 15.84
N LEU A 259 -1.25 0.16 14.79
CA LEU A 259 -0.82 -0.24 13.46
C LEU A 259 0.65 0.16 13.29
N VAL A 260 1.51 -0.83 13.08
CA VAL A 260 2.95 -0.64 12.87
C VAL A 260 3.21 -0.60 11.37
N THR A 261 2.98 0.58 10.80
CA THR A 261 3.07 0.91 9.39
C THR A 261 3.05 2.43 9.20
N GLU A 262 2.80 2.93 7.99
CA GLU A 262 2.65 4.36 7.69
C GLU A 262 1.48 4.97 8.48
N CYS A 263 1.67 6.20 9.02
CA CYS A 263 0.77 6.78 10.03
C CYS A 263 -0.65 7.06 9.52
N SER A 264 -0.83 7.56 8.29
CA SER A 264 -2.15 7.87 7.72
C SER A 264 -3.04 6.61 7.58
N MET A 265 -2.44 5.43 7.60
CA MET A 265 -3.16 4.16 7.61
C MET A 265 -4.07 4.02 8.85
N SER A 266 -3.64 4.55 9.99
CA SER A 266 -4.41 4.50 11.24
C SER A 266 -5.72 5.27 11.12
N ASP A 267 -5.67 6.47 10.57
CA ASP A 267 -6.84 7.34 10.37
C ASP A 267 -7.85 6.68 9.42
N ASN A 268 -7.34 6.09 8.33
CA ASN A 268 -8.17 5.39 7.36
C ASN A 268 -8.78 4.11 7.96
N ALA A 269 -8.03 3.34 8.74
CA ALA A 269 -8.51 2.11 9.38
C ALA A 269 -9.60 2.38 10.43
N VAL A 270 -9.45 3.44 11.24
CA VAL A 270 -10.42 3.83 12.27
C VAL A 270 -11.73 4.34 11.65
N SER A 271 -11.70 4.91 10.44
CA SER A 271 -12.93 5.34 9.76
C SER A 271 -13.93 4.19 9.52
N TYR A 272 -13.47 2.94 9.54
CA TYR A 272 -14.29 1.72 9.40
C TYR A 272 -14.72 1.11 10.74
N THR A 273 -14.26 1.67 11.85
CA THR A 273 -14.59 1.20 13.20
C THR A 273 -15.13 2.35 14.02
N HIS A 274 -15.92 2.06 15.04
CA HIS A 274 -16.40 3.06 15.99
C HIS A 274 -15.45 3.25 17.19
N LEU A 275 -14.16 3.00 16.97
CA LEU A 275 -13.11 3.15 17.98
C LEU A 275 -12.83 4.61 18.29
#